data_7670ac42a32bd52c5ded69562c307fec
#
_entry.id   7670ac42a32bd52c5ded69562c307fec
#
_cell.length_a   1.000
_cell.length_b   1.000
_cell.length_c   1.000
_cell.angle_alpha   90.00
_cell.angle_beta   90.00
_cell.angle_gamma   90.00
#
_symmetry.space_group_name_H-M   'P 1'
#
loop_
_entity.id
_entity.type
_entity.pdbx_description
1 polymer ?
#
loop_
_entity_poly.entity_id
_entity_poly.type
_entity_poly.pdbx_seq_one_letter_code
_entity_poly.pdbx_strand_id
1 'polypeptide(L)' 'MNRQEREFLNAVNAAVENWDYSYEHYHEWDDFCVDITIDDMDEWAENESDIWRALSEVADEWGAGIDSDCNKYYLGIQFS' A
#
# COMPACT_ATOMS: atom_id res chain seq x y z
N MET A 1 1.12 -17.30 2.23
CA MET A 1 1.83 -16.15 1.61
C MET A 1 3.28 -16.56 1.42
N ASN A 2 3.81 -16.38 0.23
CA ASN A 2 5.21 -16.70 -0.03
C ASN A 2 6.14 -15.59 0.46
N ARG A 3 7.46 -15.80 0.34
CA ARG A 3 8.45 -14.86 0.85
C ARG A 3 8.39 -13.49 0.15
N GLN A 4 8.23 -13.49 -1.17
CA GLN A 4 8.18 -12.25 -1.94
C GLN A 4 6.96 -11.42 -1.57
N GLU A 5 5.81 -12.07 -1.41
CA GLU A 5 4.57 -11.42 -1.01
C GLU A 5 4.69 -10.83 0.39
N ARG A 6 5.32 -11.56 1.31
CA ARG A 6 5.55 -11.09 2.68
C ARG A 6 6.47 -9.88 2.70
N GLU A 7 7.55 -9.92 1.93
CA GLU A 7 8.49 -8.80 1.86
C GLU A 7 7.82 -7.56 1.28
N PHE A 8 7.00 -7.72 0.25
CA PHE A 8 6.24 -6.62 -0.33
C PHE A 8 5.24 -6.05 0.69
N LEU A 9 4.48 -6.91 1.36
CA LEU A 9 3.54 -6.48 2.39
C LEU A 9 4.24 -5.71 3.51
N ASN A 10 5.39 -6.21 3.96
CA ASN A 10 6.18 -5.53 4.99
C ASN A 10 6.64 -4.15 4.51
N ALA A 11 7.06 -4.02 3.26
CA ALA A 11 7.48 -2.74 2.70
C ALA A 11 6.32 -1.75 2.64
N VAL A 12 5.14 -2.21 2.24
CA VAL A 12 3.94 -1.36 2.21
C VAL A 12 3.56 -0.89 3.61
N ASN A 13 3.56 -1.80 4.58
CA ASN A 13 3.26 -1.46 5.97
C ASN A 13 4.26 -0.47 6.54
N ALA A 14 5.54 -0.66 6.27
CA ALA A 14 6.59 0.25 6.72
C ALA A 14 6.41 1.66 6.17
N ALA A 15 5.92 1.78 4.94
CA ALA A 15 5.73 3.08 4.30
C ALA A 15 4.70 3.95 5.01
N VAL A 16 3.71 3.33 5.68
CA VAL A 16 2.61 4.05 6.34
C VAL A 16 2.61 3.91 7.86
N GLU A 17 3.67 3.36 8.43
CA GLU A 17 3.72 3.07 9.88
C GLU A 17 3.60 4.30 10.79
N ASN A 18 3.85 5.49 10.25
CA ASN A 18 3.76 6.74 11.01
C ASN A 18 2.33 7.28 11.13
N TRP A 19 1.38 6.66 10.43
CA TRP A 19 -0.03 7.10 10.44
C TRP A 19 -0.92 6.00 10.96
N ASP A 20 -2.12 6.37 11.44
CA ASP A 20 -3.12 5.38 11.81
C ASP A 20 -3.73 4.77 10.56
N TYR A 21 -3.50 3.48 10.37
CA TYR A 21 -3.99 2.80 9.19
C TYR A 21 -4.41 1.36 9.48
N SER A 22 -5.20 0.82 8.58
CA SER A 22 -5.50 -0.61 8.51
C SER A 22 -5.18 -1.11 7.12
N TYR A 23 -5.02 -2.42 6.99
CA TYR A 23 -4.67 -3.00 5.71
C TYR A 23 -5.33 -4.36 5.53
N GLU A 24 -5.47 -4.74 4.26
CA GLU A 24 -5.90 -6.08 3.85
C GLU A 24 -4.99 -6.54 2.73
N HIS A 25 -4.81 -7.84 2.60
CA HIS A 25 -4.11 -8.42 1.46
C HIS A 25 -4.91 -9.59 0.91
N TYR A 26 -4.81 -9.80 -0.39
CA TYR A 26 -5.53 -10.85 -1.07
C TYR A 26 -4.90 -11.10 -2.43
N HIS A 27 -5.35 -12.18 -3.09
CA HIS A 27 -4.97 -12.46 -4.47
C HIS A 27 -6.15 -12.16 -5.37
N GLU A 28 -5.87 -11.50 -6.48
CA GLU A 28 -6.87 -11.25 -7.51
C GLU A 28 -6.24 -11.63 -8.86
N TRP A 29 -6.75 -12.67 -9.49
CA TRP A 29 -6.13 -13.28 -10.67
C TRP A 29 -4.71 -13.73 -10.32
N ASP A 30 -3.70 -13.24 -11.05
CA ASP A 30 -2.30 -13.56 -10.79
C ASP A 30 -1.60 -12.51 -9.92
N ASP A 31 -2.34 -11.51 -9.47
CA ASP A 31 -1.79 -10.40 -8.70
C ASP A 31 -1.91 -10.63 -7.21
N PHE A 32 -0.90 -10.22 -6.47
CA PHE A 32 -0.96 -10.05 -5.03
C PHE A 32 -1.33 -8.61 -4.74
N CYS A 33 -2.41 -8.39 -4.00
CA CYS A 33 -2.97 -7.07 -3.75
C CYS A 33 -2.88 -6.70 -2.27
N VAL A 34 -2.57 -5.44 -2.02
CA VAL A 34 -2.57 -4.87 -0.67
C VAL A 34 -3.39 -3.59 -0.70
N ASP A 35 -4.42 -3.52 0.15
CA ASP A 35 -5.26 -2.35 0.30
C ASP A 35 -4.90 -1.66 1.62
N ILE A 36 -4.65 -0.37 1.57
CA ILE A 36 -4.34 0.45 2.74
C ILE A 36 -5.47 1.45 2.93
N THR A 37 -5.93 1.58 4.17
CA THR A 37 -6.90 2.61 4.55
C THR A 37 -6.31 3.45 5.66
N ILE A 38 -6.24 4.77 5.46
CA ILE A 38 -5.84 5.69 6.52
C ILE A 38 -7.08 5.97 7.35
N ASP A 39 -7.07 5.55 8.61
CA ASP A 39 -8.27 5.52 9.45
C ASP A 39 -8.69 6.88 9.96
N ASP A 40 -7.74 7.79 10.16
CA ASP A 40 -8.01 9.16 10.61
C ASP A 40 -8.07 10.09 9.40
N MET A 41 -9.26 10.60 9.09
CA MET A 41 -9.47 11.45 7.91
C MET A 41 -8.76 12.80 8.05
N ASP A 42 -8.65 13.34 9.24
CA ASP A 42 -7.92 14.60 9.45
C ASP A 42 -6.42 14.39 9.21
N GLU A 43 -5.89 13.30 9.72
CA GLU A 43 -4.49 12.93 9.49
C GLU A 43 -4.23 12.69 8.01
N TRP A 44 -5.14 11.99 7.34
CA TRP A 44 -5.02 11.77 5.91
C TRP A 44 -5.00 13.08 5.14
N ALA A 45 -5.94 13.99 5.43
CA ALA A 45 -6.04 15.26 4.73
C ALA A 45 -4.78 16.12 4.90
N GLU A 46 -4.19 16.10 6.11
CA GLU A 46 -2.97 16.87 6.40
C GLU A 46 -1.71 16.25 5.77
N ASN A 47 -1.71 14.94 5.54
CA ASN A 47 -0.52 14.19 5.11
C ASN A 47 -0.70 13.52 3.75
N GLU A 48 -1.72 13.88 3.00
CA GLU A 48 -2.08 13.24 1.74
C GLU A 48 -0.88 13.09 0.79
N SER A 49 -0.14 14.16 0.59
CA SER A 49 1.02 14.16 -0.32
C SER A 49 2.13 13.24 0.17
N ASP A 50 2.38 13.22 1.47
CA ASP A 50 3.43 12.39 2.06
C ASP A 50 3.05 10.91 2.00
N ILE A 51 1.79 10.60 2.26
CA ILE A 51 1.28 9.23 2.19
C ILE A 51 1.37 8.71 0.75
N TRP A 52 0.92 9.50 -0.21
CA TRP A 52 1.02 9.12 -1.62
C TRP A 52 2.46 8.89 -2.04
N ARG A 53 3.36 9.78 -1.64
CA ARG A 53 4.78 9.66 -1.98
C ARG A 53 5.37 8.39 -1.39
N ALA A 54 5.11 8.12 -0.12
CA ALA A 54 5.66 6.94 0.56
C ALA A 54 5.20 5.64 -0.12
N LEU A 55 3.91 5.53 -0.43
CA LEU A 55 3.36 4.34 -1.08
C LEU A 55 3.79 4.23 -2.53
N SER A 56 3.89 5.36 -3.24
CA SER A 56 4.35 5.38 -4.63
C SER A 56 5.82 4.96 -4.75
N GLU A 57 6.65 5.31 -3.80
CA GLU A 57 8.04 4.87 -3.77
C GLU A 57 8.15 3.36 -3.63
N VAL A 58 7.34 2.75 -2.78
CA VAL A 58 7.29 1.30 -2.64
C VAL A 58 6.82 0.65 -3.94
N ALA A 59 5.74 1.16 -4.51
CA ALA A 59 5.21 0.65 -5.77
C ALA A 59 6.26 0.71 -6.88
N ASP A 60 6.95 1.83 -6.99
CA ASP A 60 7.98 2.04 -7.99
C ASP A 60 9.17 1.09 -7.80
N GLU A 61 9.63 0.94 -6.56
CA GLU A 61 10.73 0.05 -6.21
C GLU A 61 10.43 -1.41 -6.56
N TRP A 62 9.20 -1.84 -6.33
CA TRP A 62 8.79 -3.22 -6.55
C TRP A 62 8.21 -3.48 -7.95
N GLY A 63 7.99 -2.44 -8.74
CA GLY A 63 7.31 -2.58 -10.02
C GLY A 63 5.83 -2.87 -9.86
N ALA A 64 5.21 -2.40 -8.80
CA ALA A 64 3.81 -2.59 -8.52
C ALA A 64 2.96 -1.46 -9.09
N GLY A 65 1.69 -1.76 -9.36
CA GLY A 65 0.72 -0.74 -9.66
C GLY A 65 0.18 -0.13 -8.38
N ILE A 66 -0.21 1.14 -8.43
CA ILE A 66 -0.84 1.81 -7.31
C ILE A 66 -2.00 2.69 -7.80
N ASP A 67 -3.07 2.66 -7.03
CA ASP A 67 -4.25 3.48 -7.28
C ASP A 67 -4.73 4.05 -5.95
N SER A 68 -5.51 5.11 -5.99
CA SER A 68 -6.04 5.71 -4.78
C SER A 68 -7.49 6.13 -4.96
N ASP A 69 -8.24 6.10 -3.85
CA ASP A 69 -9.60 6.58 -3.77
C ASP A 69 -9.77 7.20 -2.38
N CYS A 70 -9.66 8.53 -2.30
CA CYS A 70 -9.71 9.26 -1.04
C CYS A 70 -8.64 8.72 -0.07
N ASN A 71 -9.03 8.23 1.11
CA ASN A 71 -8.11 7.71 2.13
C ASN A 71 -7.71 6.25 1.91
N LYS A 72 -8.07 5.68 0.76
CA LYS A 72 -7.77 4.29 0.44
C LYS A 72 -6.75 4.21 -0.68
N TYR A 73 -5.84 3.25 -0.58
CA TYR A 73 -4.78 3.03 -1.55
C TYR A 73 -4.75 1.55 -1.92
N TYR A 74 -4.62 1.27 -3.19
CA TYR A 74 -4.67 -0.09 -3.73
C TYR A 74 -3.38 -0.36 -4.46
N LEU A 75 -2.61 -1.33 -3.96
CA LEU A 75 -1.36 -1.74 -4.61
C LEU A 75 -1.51 -3.16 -5.13
N GLY A 76 -1.04 -3.40 -6.32
CA GLY A 76 -1.08 -4.73 -6.93
C GLY A 76 0.23 -5.05 -7.60
N ILE A 77 0.70 -6.28 -7.44
CA ILE A 77 1.95 -6.72 -8.02
C ILE A 77 1.83 -8.16 -8.50
N GLN A 78 2.44 -8.45 -9.62
CA GLN A 78 2.52 -9.79 -10.17
C GLN A 78 3.95 -10.30 -9.99
N PHE A 79 4.10 -11.36 -9.21
CA PHE A 79 5.39 -12.04 -9.06
C PHE A 79 5.47 -13.18 -10.07
N SER A 80 6.56 -13.21 -10.80
CA SER A 80 6.80 -14.24 -11.82
C SER A 80 7.65 -15.38 -11.28
#